data_4e850d3f0cd22eb799e292e8d8afaa99
#
_entry.id   4e850d3f0cd22eb799e292e8d8afaa99
#
_cell.length_a   1.000
_cell.length_b   1.000
_cell.length_c   1.000
_cell.angle_alpha   90.00
_cell.angle_beta   90.00
_cell.angle_gamma   90.00
#
_symmetry.space_group_name_H-M   'P 1'
#
loop_
_entity.id
_entity.type
_entity.pdbx_description
1 polymer ?
#
loop_
_entity_poly.entity_id
_entity_poly.type
_entity_poly.pdbx_seq_one_letter_code
_entity_poly.pdbx_strand_id
1 'polypeptide(L)' 'MFYFFQRGPEFLQCEIKGDDAVGYEIVITEPKRPELRETFATSDEAYKRWVELQDSLVSAGWWGPHGRD' A
#
# COMPACT_ATOMS: atom_id res chain seq x y z
N MET A 1 9.25 2.70 2.31
CA MET A 1 8.84 3.31 1.04
C MET A 1 7.38 3.69 1.12
N PHE A 2 7.06 4.91 0.76
CA PHE A 2 5.69 5.43 0.85
C PHE A 2 5.11 5.71 -0.52
N TYR A 3 3.82 5.42 -0.65
CA TYR A 3 3.06 5.76 -1.84
C TYR A 3 1.76 6.42 -1.43
N PHE A 4 1.31 7.36 -2.25
CA PHE A 4 0.06 8.06 -2.03
C PHE A 4 -0.89 7.86 -3.19
N PHE A 5 -2.17 7.75 -2.85
CA PHE A 5 -3.24 7.74 -3.83
C PHE A 5 -4.19 8.88 -3.48
N GLN A 6 -4.85 9.43 -4.49
CA GLN A 6 -5.76 10.55 -4.31
C GLN A 6 -7.09 10.25 -4.99
N ARG A 7 -8.17 10.63 -4.32
CA ARG A 7 -9.51 10.52 -4.88
C ARG A 7 -10.31 11.73 -4.40
N GLY A 8 -10.49 12.75 -5.30
CA GLY A 8 -11.09 14.02 -4.93
C GLY A 8 -10.25 14.67 -3.81
N PRO A 9 -10.86 15.09 -2.69
CA PRO A 9 -10.13 15.68 -1.58
C PRO A 9 -9.50 14.66 -0.65
N GLU A 10 -9.70 13.37 -0.90
CA GLU A 10 -9.22 12.31 -0.02
C GLU A 10 -7.84 11.81 -0.44
N PHE A 11 -7.03 11.44 0.55
CA PHE A 11 -5.73 10.82 0.33
C PHE A 11 -5.67 9.50 1.07
N LEU A 12 -5.01 8.55 0.43
CA LEU A 12 -4.73 7.24 1.00
C LEU A 12 -3.21 7.08 1.00
N GLN A 13 -2.67 6.59 2.09
CA GLN A 13 -1.24 6.35 2.22
C GLN A 13 -0.96 4.85 2.30
N CYS A 14 0.05 4.40 1.58
CA CYS A 14 0.50 3.02 1.63
C CYS A 14 1.98 3.00 1.95
N GLU A 15 2.35 2.28 3.00
CA GLU A 15 3.74 2.11 3.38
C GLU A 15 4.15 0.66 3.18
N ILE A 16 5.29 0.45 2.52
CA ILE A 16 5.86 -0.88 2.35
C ILE A 16 7.20 -0.87 3.08
N LYS A 17 7.36 -1.76 4.05
CA LYS A 17 8.58 -1.82 4.85
C LYS A 17 8.94 -3.24 5.21
N GLY A 18 10.19 -3.42 5.65
CA GLY A 18 10.69 -4.70 6.08
C GLY A 18 11.99 -5.09 5.39
N ASP A 19 12.45 -6.27 5.71
CA ASP A 19 13.64 -6.87 5.09
C ASP A 19 13.56 -8.40 5.22
N ASP A 20 14.53 -9.10 4.65
CA ASP A 20 14.54 -10.55 4.62
C ASP A 20 14.70 -11.17 6.01
N ALA A 21 15.20 -10.44 6.99
CA ALA A 21 15.42 -10.96 8.33
C ALA A 21 14.14 -10.96 9.17
N VAL A 22 13.31 -9.92 9.04
CA VAL A 22 12.10 -9.75 9.87
C VAL A 22 10.80 -9.90 9.08
N GLY A 23 10.89 -10.04 7.76
CA GLY A 23 9.73 -10.11 6.90
C GLY A 23 9.30 -8.75 6.38
N TYR A 24 8.21 -8.74 5.63
CA TYR A 24 7.72 -7.54 4.94
C TYR A 24 6.31 -7.19 5.39
N GLU A 25 5.97 -5.92 5.30
CA GLU A 25 4.68 -5.42 5.75
C GLU A 25 4.17 -4.35 4.80
N ILE A 26 2.87 -4.42 4.51
CA ILE A 26 2.18 -3.37 3.76
C ILE A 26 1.15 -2.77 4.72
N VAL A 27 1.22 -1.46 4.91
CA VAL A 27 0.31 -0.72 5.80
C VAL A 27 -0.45 0.30 4.96
N ILE A 28 -1.78 0.21 4.99
CA ILE A 28 -2.64 1.13 4.25
C ILE A 28 -3.43 1.96 5.26
N THR A 29 -3.32 3.27 5.11
CA THR A 29 -4.07 4.23 5.94
C THR A 29 -4.96 5.04 5.02
N GLU A 30 -6.28 4.93 5.21
CA GLU A 30 -7.23 5.71 4.43
C GLU A 30 -8.21 6.45 5.35
N PRO A 31 -8.83 7.56 4.85
CA PRO A 31 -9.74 8.34 5.66
C PRO A 31 -10.93 7.52 6.16
N LYS A 32 -11.32 7.72 7.41
CA LYS A 32 -12.53 7.14 8.00
C LYS A 32 -12.54 5.62 8.11
N ARG A 33 -11.40 4.96 7.92
CA ARG A 33 -11.28 3.52 8.07
C ARG A 33 -10.10 3.15 8.96
N PRO A 34 -10.17 2.01 9.65
CA PRO A 34 -9.03 1.52 10.42
C PRO A 34 -7.85 1.25 9.50
N GLU A 35 -6.65 1.40 10.04
CA GLU A 35 -5.44 1.04 9.36
C GLU A 35 -5.47 -0.45 8.99
N LEU A 36 -5.14 -0.76 7.74
CA LEU A 36 -5.03 -2.14 7.27
C LEU A 36 -3.55 -2.51 7.22
N ARG A 37 -3.19 -3.65 7.79
CA ARG A 37 -1.81 -4.11 7.86
C ARG A 37 -1.74 -5.57 7.43
N GLU A 38 -0.87 -5.86 6.45
CA GLU A 38 -0.64 -7.22 5.97
C GLU A 38 0.85 -7.53 6.04
N THR A 39 1.18 -8.73 6.47
CA THR A 39 2.57 -9.18 6.63
C THR A 39 2.89 -10.33 5.70
N PHE A 40 4.14 -10.41 5.27
CA PHE A 40 4.62 -11.39 4.29
C PHE A 40 5.99 -11.90 4.68
N ALA A 41 6.27 -13.17 4.40
CA ALA A 41 7.56 -13.77 4.70
C ALA A 41 8.64 -13.36 3.70
N THR A 42 8.25 -13.10 2.44
CA THR A 42 9.21 -12.80 1.37
C THR A 42 8.84 -11.53 0.61
N SER A 43 9.84 -10.93 -0.04
CA SER A 43 9.61 -9.75 -0.87
C SER A 43 8.72 -10.07 -2.08
N ASP A 44 8.83 -11.28 -2.63
CA ASP A 44 8.01 -11.69 -3.78
C ASP A 44 6.52 -11.72 -3.42
N GLU A 45 6.17 -12.22 -2.25
CA GLU A 45 4.80 -12.25 -1.77
C GLU A 45 4.28 -10.83 -1.55
N ALA A 46 5.09 -9.98 -0.92
CA ALA A 46 4.72 -8.59 -0.68
C ALA A 46 4.52 -7.84 -2.00
N TYR A 47 5.41 -8.06 -2.97
CA TYR A 47 5.31 -7.42 -4.28
C TYR A 47 4.04 -7.83 -5.02
N LYS A 48 3.73 -9.11 -5.03
CA LYS A 48 2.50 -9.63 -5.65
C LYS A 48 1.27 -8.96 -5.06
N ARG A 49 1.23 -8.89 -3.73
CA ARG A 49 0.10 -8.27 -3.05
C ARG A 49 0.02 -6.78 -3.35
N TRP A 50 1.17 -6.10 -3.43
CA TRP A 50 1.23 -4.69 -3.77
C TRP A 50 0.61 -4.42 -5.16
N VAL A 51 0.94 -5.25 -6.14
CA VAL A 51 0.38 -5.11 -7.49
C VAL A 51 -1.15 -5.29 -7.46
N GLU A 52 -1.65 -6.27 -6.73
CA GLU A 52 -3.09 -6.49 -6.57
C GLU A 52 -3.77 -5.29 -5.91
N LEU A 53 -3.14 -4.73 -4.88
CA LEU A 53 -3.68 -3.57 -4.18
C LEU A 53 -3.74 -2.34 -5.08
N GLN A 54 -2.70 -2.11 -5.88
CA GLN A 54 -2.70 -1.02 -6.85
C GLN A 54 -3.86 -1.14 -7.83
N ASP A 55 -4.05 -2.33 -8.38
CA ASP A 55 -5.13 -2.57 -9.33
C ASP A 55 -6.50 -2.35 -8.69
N SER A 56 -6.68 -2.81 -7.47
CA SER A 56 -7.93 -2.61 -6.72
C SER A 56 -8.19 -1.14 -6.44
N LEU A 57 -7.17 -0.40 -6.04
CA LEU A 57 -7.31 1.02 -5.73
C LEU A 57 -7.63 1.84 -6.97
N VAL A 58 -6.93 1.57 -8.08
CA VAL A 58 -7.21 2.26 -9.33
C VAL A 58 -8.63 1.96 -9.81
N SER A 59 -9.07 0.71 -9.70
CA SER A 59 -10.43 0.31 -10.07
C SER A 59 -11.49 0.99 -9.19
N ALA A 60 -11.14 1.34 -7.95
CA ALA A 60 -12.04 2.04 -7.04
C ALA A 60 -12.01 3.56 -7.20
N GLY A 61 -11.28 4.06 -8.19
CA GLY A 61 -11.24 5.49 -8.49
C GLY A 61 -10.08 6.24 -7.83
N TRP A 62 -9.18 5.54 -7.17
CA TRP A 62 -8.00 6.16 -6.60
C TRP A 62 -6.96 6.41 -7.70
N TRP A 63 -6.36 7.59 -7.68
CA TRP A 63 -5.34 7.99 -8.64
C TRP A 63 -3.96 7.90 -7.99
N GLY A 64 -3.06 7.19 -8.65
CA GLY A 64 -1.71 6.94 -8.16
C GLY A 64 -1.16 5.65 -8.74
N PRO A 65 -0.09 5.09 -8.16
CA PRO A 65 0.59 5.59 -6.95
C PRO A 65 1.52 6.77 -7.23
N HIS A 66 1.60 7.68 -6.25
CA HIS A 66 2.60 8.74 -6.25
C HIS A 66 3.69 8.30 -5.27
N GLY A 67 4.90 8.05 -5.79
CA GLY A 67 5.99 7.57 -4.98
C GLY A 67 6.62 8.68 -4.15
N ARG A 68 7.08 8.30 -2.94
CA ARG A 68 7.78 9.19 -2.06
C ARG A 68 8.69 8.40 -1.15
N ASP A 69 9.94 8.73 -1.14
CA ASP A 69 10.95 8.11 -0.28
C ASP A 69 11.17 8.92 0.98
#